data_221c8494b89d97f0440443becbe77ef8
#
_entry.id   221c8494b89d97f0440443becbe77ef8
#
_cell.length_a   1.000
_cell.length_b   1.000
_cell.length_c   1.000
_cell.angle_alpha   90.00
_cell.angle_beta   90.00
_cell.angle_gamma   90.00
#
_symmetry.space_group_name_H-M   'P 1'
#
loop_
_entity.id
_entity.type
_entity.pdbx_description
1 polymer ?
#
loop_
_entity_poly.entity_id
_entity_poly.type
_entity_poly.pdbx_seq_one_letter_code
_entity_poly.pdbx_strand_id
1 'polypeptide(L)'
;MAAPATEHVRNIVLVGQDGAGKTSLAEAMLHVSGRTPRMGTTHDGKSYLDYDEEEIRRKFTIGTSIAPIPYKDYKINLLDTSGHPDFIGDTLATMQAAEMALFVVDAVAGPQVMTTKLWREAEDMRLSRAVFINHIDRENADFDTAMALLHARFGSRLGPVTIP
;
A
#
# COMPACT_ATOMS: atom_id res chain seq x y z
N MET A 1 -22.87 -8.82 -13.94
CA MET A 1 -22.50 -7.39 -14.13
C MET A 1 -21.65 -7.30 -15.40
N ALA A 2 -21.88 -6.30 -16.26
CA ALA A 2 -21.02 -6.06 -17.41
C ALA A 2 -19.62 -5.67 -16.94
N ALA A 3 -18.58 -6.05 -17.71
CA ALA A 3 -17.22 -5.62 -17.41
C ALA A 3 -17.13 -4.09 -17.51
N PRO A 4 -16.42 -3.42 -16.60
CA PRO A 4 -16.23 -1.97 -16.69
C PRO A 4 -15.44 -1.63 -17.95
N ALA A 5 -15.70 -0.46 -18.54
CA ALA A 5 -14.89 0.05 -19.63
C ALA A 5 -13.44 0.25 -19.15
N THR A 6 -12.47 0.05 -20.05
CA THR A 6 -11.04 0.11 -19.69
C THR A 6 -10.64 1.45 -19.08
N GLU A 7 -11.26 2.53 -19.51
CA GLU A 7 -11.06 3.89 -18.97
C GLU A 7 -11.48 4.05 -17.50
N HIS A 8 -12.30 3.12 -17.00
CA HIS A 8 -12.77 3.08 -15.61
C HIS A 8 -12.03 2.04 -14.75
N VAL A 9 -10.97 1.43 -15.27
CA VAL A 9 -10.12 0.52 -14.48
C VAL A 9 -8.86 1.26 -14.02
N ARG A 10 -8.50 1.05 -12.75
CA ARG A 10 -7.26 1.59 -12.17
C ARG A 10 -6.54 0.49 -11.38
N ASN A 11 -5.25 0.35 -11.64
CA ASN A 11 -4.39 -0.58 -10.92
C ASN A 11 -3.48 0.22 -9.99
N ILE A 12 -3.63 0.02 -8.70
CA ILE A 12 -2.85 0.71 -7.66
C ILE A 12 -2.08 -0.35 -6.89
N VAL A 13 -0.76 -0.22 -6.84
CA VAL A 13 0.09 -1.10 -6.05
C VAL A 13 0.43 -0.46 -4.72
N LEU A 14 0.23 -1.20 -3.62
CA LEU A 14 0.68 -0.81 -2.28
C LEU A 14 2.11 -1.25 -2.08
N VAL A 15 2.98 -0.32 -1.80
CA VAL A 15 4.41 -0.55 -1.60
C VAL A 15 4.91 0.14 -0.33
N GLY A 16 6.02 -0.33 0.21
CA GLY A 16 6.63 0.24 1.42
C GLY A 16 7.30 -0.82 2.27
N GLN A 17 7.86 -0.39 3.37
CA GLN A 17 8.57 -1.25 4.33
C GLN A 17 7.63 -2.31 4.92
N ASP A 18 8.20 -3.44 5.34
CA ASP A 18 7.49 -4.42 6.15
C ASP A 18 7.00 -3.79 7.47
N GLY A 19 5.80 -4.16 7.90
CA GLY A 19 5.17 -3.60 9.09
C GLY A 19 4.61 -2.18 8.94
N ALA A 20 4.69 -1.53 7.77
CA ALA A 20 4.09 -0.20 7.55
C ALA A 20 2.56 -0.21 7.48
N GLY A 21 1.92 -1.38 7.39
CA GLY A 21 0.46 -1.54 7.39
C GLY A 21 -0.18 -1.55 6.01
N LYS A 22 0.52 -1.98 4.95
CA LYS A 22 -0.01 -2.10 3.58
C LYS A 22 -1.27 -2.98 3.54
N THR A 23 -1.15 -4.22 3.98
CA THR A 23 -2.27 -5.17 4.03
C THR A 23 -3.42 -4.67 4.90
N SER A 24 -3.13 -4.03 6.04
CA SER A 24 -4.15 -3.44 6.90
C SER A 24 -4.90 -2.30 6.20
N LEU A 25 -4.20 -1.46 5.44
CA LEU A 25 -4.83 -0.42 4.62
C LEU A 25 -5.71 -1.04 3.52
N ALA A 26 -5.22 -2.08 2.84
CA ALA A 26 -5.99 -2.78 1.81
C ALA A 26 -7.26 -3.42 2.40
N GLU A 27 -7.17 -4.06 3.55
CA GLU A 27 -8.31 -4.63 4.28
C GLU A 27 -9.34 -3.56 4.69
N ALA A 28 -8.87 -2.40 5.15
CA ALA A 28 -9.73 -1.27 5.47
C ALA A 28 -10.46 -0.74 4.21
N MET A 29 -9.77 -0.61 3.09
CA MET A 29 -10.36 -0.18 1.82
C MET A 29 -11.40 -1.19 1.31
N LEU A 30 -11.13 -2.50 1.42
CA LEU A 30 -12.09 -3.56 1.09
C LEU A 30 -13.35 -3.47 1.96
N HIS A 31 -13.19 -3.24 3.25
CA HIS A 31 -14.32 -3.13 4.18
C HIS A 31 -15.15 -1.87 3.91
N VAL A 32 -14.52 -0.71 3.79
CA VAL A 32 -15.20 0.58 3.54
C VAL A 32 -15.92 0.57 2.18
N SER A 33 -15.38 -0.12 1.19
CA SER A 33 -16.03 -0.30 -0.12
C SER A 33 -17.21 -1.30 -0.12
N GLY A 34 -17.47 -1.95 1.02
CA GLY A 34 -18.52 -2.96 1.16
C GLY A 34 -18.19 -4.32 0.52
N ARG A 35 -16.93 -4.55 0.13
CA ARG A 35 -16.50 -5.83 -0.46
C ARG A 35 -16.40 -6.94 0.58
N THR A 36 -16.06 -6.59 1.81
CA THR A 36 -15.99 -7.53 2.93
C THR A 36 -16.93 -7.10 4.06
N PRO A 37 -17.61 -8.04 4.74
CA PRO A 37 -18.54 -7.72 5.82
C PRO A 37 -17.84 -7.23 7.08
N ARG A 38 -16.54 -7.50 7.20
CA ARG A 38 -15.67 -7.06 8.30
C ARG A 38 -14.30 -6.71 7.78
N MET A 39 -13.56 -5.94 8.53
CA MET A 39 -12.14 -5.71 8.27
C MET A 39 -11.35 -6.97 8.66
N GLY A 40 -10.53 -7.47 7.74
CA GLY A 40 -9.58 -8.54 8.01
C GLY A 40 -8.38 -8.03 8.81
N THR A 41 -7.67 -8.92 9.47
CA THR A 41 -6.42 -8.60 10.18
C THR A 41 -5.38 -9.69 9.93
N THR A 42 -4.14 -9.29 9.69
CA THR A 42 -3.01 -10.20 9.51
C THR A 42 -2.59 -10.83 10.83
N HIS A 43 -2.74 -10.08 11.93
CA HIS A 43 -2.26 -10.49 13.25
C HIS A 43 -2.96 -11.75 13.79
N ASP A 44 -4.24 -11.91 13.55
CA ASP A 44 -5.03 -13.05 13.99
C ASP A 44 -5.33 -14.08 12.87
N GLY A 45 -4.65 -13.93 11.71
CA GLY A 45 -4.78 -14.84 10.57
C GLY A 45 -6.14 -14.77 9.88
N LYS A 46 -6.84 -13.63 9.97
CA LYS A 46 -8.17 -13.42 9.38
C LYS A 46 -8.18 -12.38 8.27
N SER A 47 -7.03 -12.12 7.67
CA SER A 47 -6.91 -11.31 6.46
C SER A 47 -7.59 -12.01 5.28
N TYR A 48 -8.23 -11.24 4.41
CA TYR A 48 -8.75 -11.72 3.14
C TYR A 48 -7.65 -11.74 2.06
N LEU A 49 -6.55 -11.05 2.29
CA LEU A 49 -5.44 -10.89 1.34
C LEU A 49 -4.30 -11.86 1.62
N ASP A 50 -3.97 -12.09 2.89
CA ASP A 50 -2.99 -13.10 3.32
C ASP A 50 -3.72 -14.42 3.54
N TYR A 51 -3.92 -15.19 2.47
CA TYR A 51 -4.68 -16.45 2.49
C TYR A 51 -3.78 -17.69 2.35
N ASP A 52 -2.51 -17.53 2.03
CA ASP A 52 -1.55 -18.63 2.01
C ASP A 52 -1.22 -19.10 3.44
N GLU A 53 -1.10 -20.42 3.63
CA GLU A 53 -0.82 -21.00 4.96
C GLU A 53 0.47 -20.47 5.58
N GLU A 54 1.47 -20.17 4.75
CA GLU A 54 2.74 -19.64 5.19
C GLU A 54 2.63 -18.17 5.60
N GLU A 55 1.83 -17.35 4.90
CA GLU A 55 1.53 -15.96 5.26
C GLU A 55 0.79 -15.91 6.60
N ILE A 56 -0.22 -16.76 6.76
CA ILE A 56 -0.99 -16.89 8.01
C ILE A 56 -0.07 -17.29 9.18
N ARG A 57 0.82 -18.27 8.95
CA ARG A 57 1.75 -18.75 9.96
C ARG A 57 2.78 -17.71 10.37
N ARG A 58 3.32 -16.98 9.39
CA ARG A 58 4.36 -15.98 9.60
C ARG A 58 3.81 -14.60 9.95
N LYS A 59 2.52 -14.36 9.69
CA LYS A 59 1.83 -13.10 9.94
C LYS A 59 2.39 -11.92 9.12
N PHE A 60 2.84 -12.19 7.91
CA PHE A 60 3.23 -11.17 6.95
C PHE A 60 2.98 -11.65 5.51
N THR A 61 2.76 -10.70 4.61
CA THR A 61 2.52 -10.93 3.18
C THR A 61 3.78 -11.41 2.48
N ILE A 62 3.69 -12.51 1.76
CA ILE A 62 4.79 -13.09 0.96
C ILE A 62 4.57 -12.79 -0.53
N GLY A 63 3.42 -13.19 -1.06
CA GLY A 63 3.04 -13.01 -2.45
C GLY A 63 2.23 -11.74 -2.70
N THR A 64 1.96 -11.45 -3.97
CA THR A 64 1.07 -10.36 -4.33
C THR A 64 -0.38 -10.81 -4.31
N SER A 65 -1.23 -10.08 -3.60
CA SER A 65 -2.68 -10.28 -3.59
C SER A 65 -3.41 -9.18 -4.35
N ILE A 66 -4.48 -9.55 -5.06
CA ILE A 66 -5.28 -8.62 -5.86
C ILE A 66 -6.67 -8.45 -5.24
N ALA A 67 -7.00 -7.23 -4.85
CA ALA A 67 -8.28 -6.87 -4.29
C ALA A 67 -9.05 -5.91 -5.21
N PRO A 68 -10.09 -6.37 -5.92
CA PRO A 68 -10.93 -5.49 -6.72
C PRO A 68 -11.89 -4.70 -5.84
N ILE A 69 -11.79 -3.38 -5.86
CA ILE A 69 -12.60 -2.44 -5.10
C ILE A 69 -13.49 -1.63 -6.06
N PRO A 70 -14.83 -1.70 -5.96
CA PRO A 70 -15.70 -0.79 -6.67
C PRO A 70 -15.71 0.57 -5.97
N TYR A 71 -15.52 1.63 -6.72
CA TYR A 71 -15.64 2.98 -6.20
C TYR A 71 -16.31 3.89 -7.25
N LYS A 72 -17.54 4.32 -7.03
CA LYS A 72 -18.36 5.01 -8.02
C LYS A 72 -18.41 4.20 -9.33
N ASP A 73 -18.05 4.80 -10.46
CA ASP A 73 -18.02 4.15 -11.76
C ASP A 73 -16.70 3.44 -12.07
N TYR A 74 -15.75 3.44 -11.11
CA TYR A 74 -14.43 2.85 -11.28
C TYR A 74 -14.32 1.46 -10.64
N LYS A 75 -13.53 0.61 -11.28
CA LYS A 75 -12.98 -0.61 -10.70
C LYS A 75 -11.52 -0.35 -10.35
N ILE A 76 -11.20 -0.30 -9.07
CA ILE A 76 -9.84 -0.19 -8.59
C ILE A 76 -9.33 -1.60 -8.28
N ASN A 77 -8.28 -2.05 -8.97
CA ASN A 77 -7.57 -3.24 -8.60
C ASN A 77 -6.43 -2.81 -7.65
N LEU A 78 -6.58 -3.13 -6.40
CA LEU A 78 -5.56 -2.89 -5.39
C LEU A 78 -4.63 -4.10 -5.36
N LEU A 79 -3.34 -3.86 -5.56
CA LEU A 79 -2.30 -4.88 -5.57
C LEU A 79 -1.51 -4.76 -4.28
N ASP A 80 -1.77 -5.65 -3.32
CA ASP A 80 -1.03 -5.67 -2.05
C ASP A 80 0.24 -6.49 -2.22
N THR A 81 1.38 -5.95 -1.80
CA THR A 81 2.70 -6.57 -1.99
C THR A 81 3.44 -6.75 -0.68
N SER A 82 4.40 -7.67 -0.67
CA SER A 82 5.30 -7.83 0.45
C SER A 82 6.19 -6.60 0.66
N GLY A 83 6.43 -6.23 1.91
CA GLY A 83 7.43 -5.21 2.28
C GLY A 83 8.79 -5.80 2.65
N HIS A 84 8.92 -7.13 2.65
CA HIS A 84 10.13 -7.83 3.04
C HIS A 84 11.16 -7.84 1.90
N PRO A 85 12.45 -7.58 2.18
CA PRO A 85 13.50 -7.51 1.15
C PRO A 85 13.64 -8.76 0.29
N ASP A 86 13.41 -9.95 0.85
CA ASP A 86 13.55 -11.22 0.15
C ASP A 86 12.52 -11.40 -0.98
N PHE A 87 11.40 -10.70 -0.91
CA PHE A 87 10.31 -10.78 -1.89
C PHE A 87 10.22 -9.55 -2.81
N ILE A 88 11.27 -8.73 -2.86
CA ILE A 88 11.28 -7.51 -3.67
C ILE A 88 11.07 -7.78 -5.16
N GLY A 89 11.50 -8.94 -5.67
CA GLY A 89 11.32 -9.30 -7.07
C GLY A 89 9.85 -9.35 -7.48
N ASP A 90 8.99 -9.93 -6.63
CA ASP A 90 7.55 -9.99 -6.85
C ASP A 90 6.92 -8.59 -6.77
N THR A 91 7.34 -7.78 -5.81
CA THR A 91 6.91 -6.37 -5.70
C THR A 91 7.24 -5.57 -6.95
N LEU A 92 8.46 -5.70 -7.50
CA LEU A 92 8.87 -5.01 -8.72
C LEU A 92 8.09 -5.48 -9.96
N ALA A 93 7.83 -6.78 -10.06
CA ALA A 93 6.99 -7.33 -11.14
C ALA A 93 5.56 -6.79 -11.05
N THR A 94 5.00 -6.72 -9.85
CA THR A 94 3.66 -6.17 -9.60
C THR A 94 3.57 -4.68 -9.93
N MET A 95 4.61 -3.89 -9.61
CA MET A 95 4.67 -2.46 -9.96
C MET A 95 4.55 -2.22 -11.46
N GLN A 96 5.05 -3.13 -12.31
CA GLN A 96 4.92 -2.99 -13.77
C GLN A 96 3.49 -3.14 -14.27
N ALA A 97 2.59 -3.74 -13.48
CA ALA A 97 1.17 -3.91 -13.82
C ALA A 97 0.28 -2.76 -13.33
N ALA A 98 0.86 -1.76 -12.65
CA ALA A 98 0.13 -0.66 -12.03
C ALA A 98 0.36 0.67 -12.76
N GLU A 99 -0.61 1.58 -12.65
CA GLU A 99 -0.46 2.98 -13.07
C GLU A 99 0.01 3.89 -11.93
N MET A 100 -0.16 3.44 -10.68
CA MET A 100 0.16 4.21 -9.49
C MET A 100 0.74 3.33 -8.39
N ALA A 101 1.79 3.81 -7.75
CA ALA A 101 2.34 3.24 -6.53
C ALA A 101 1.92 4.09 -5.32
N LEU A 102 1.17 3.47 -4.39
CA LEU A 102 0.82 4.06 -3.11
C LEU A 102 1.81 3.58 -2.05
N PHE A 103 2.67 4.48 -1.62
CA PHE A 103 3.69 4.24 -0.60
C PHE A 103 3.08 4.35 0.78
N VAL A 104 3.02 3.24 1.53
CA VAL A 104 2.59 3.24 2.92
C VAL A 104 3.81 3.44 3.81
N VAL A 105 3.79 4.52 4.59
CA VAL A 105 4.91 4.96 5.43
C VAL A 105 4.43 5.08 6.87
N ASP A 106 5.19 4.51 7.80
CA ASP A 106 4.92 4.63 9.22
C ASP A 106 5.22 6.06 9.71
N ALA A 107 4.30 6.67 10.43
CA ALA A 107 4.41 8.06 10.89
C ALA A 107 5.59 8.30 11.84
N VAL A 108 5.98 7.28 12.62
CA VAL A 108 7.09 7.37 13.58
C VAL A 108 8.42 7.06 12.90
N ALA A 109 8.48 5.95 12.14
CA ALA A 109 9.73 5.49 11.53
C ALA A 109 10.11 6.27 10.25
N GLY A 110 9.14 6.92 9.61
CA GLY A 110 9.36 7.60 8.34
C GLY A 110 9.71 6.67 7.18
N PRO A 111 10.22 7.22 6.07
CA PRO A 111 10.61 6.43 4.91
C PRO A 111 11.89 5.62 5.17
N GLN A 112 11.76 4.31 5.23
CA GLN A 112 12.84 3.37 5.48
C GLN A 112 13.55 2.91 4.19
N VAL A 113 14.51 1.99 4.33
CA VAL A 113 15.38 1.54 3.23
C VAL A 113 14.58 0.98 2.06
N MET A 114 13.60 0.11 2.33
CA MET A 114 12.79 -0.52 1.29
C MET A 114 11.91 0.51 0.58
N THR A 115 11.28 1.42 1.35
CA THR A 115 10.50 2.53 0.80
C THR A 115 11.35 3.40 -0.14
N THR A 116 12.59 3.71 0.27
CA THR A 116 13.50 4.52 -0.55
C THR A 116 13.92 3.81 -1.84
N LYS A 117 14.17 2.50 -1.78
CA LYS A 117 14.52 1.70 -2.94
C LYS A 117 13.36 1.66 -3.93
N LEU A 118 12.16 1.29 -3.46
CA LEU A 118 10.97 1.19 -4.30
C LEU A 118 10.54 2.56 -4.87
N TRP A 119 10.83 3.66 -4.17
CA TRP A 119 10.57 5.01 -4.71
C TRP A 119 11.37 5.31 -5.96
N ARG A 120 12.65 4.92 -6.00
CA ARG A 120 13.52 5.06 -7.18
C ARG A 120 13.04 4.18 -8.32
N GLU A 121 12.71 2.92 -8.02
CA GLU A 121 12.16 1.99 -9.03
C GLU A 121 10.85 2.53 -9.64
N ALA A 122 9.96 3.09 -8.82
CA ALA A 122 8.73 3.73 -9.29
C ALA A 122 9.01 4.96 -10.18
N GLU A 123 10.09 5.70 -9.88
CA GLU A 123 10.54 6.83 -10.72
C GLU A 123 11.04 6.36 -12.06
N ASP A 124 11.89 5.35 -12.09
CA ASP A 124 12.45 4.75 -13.32
C ASP A 124 11.34 4.15 -14.19
N MET A 125 10.33 3.52 -13.58
CA MET A 125 9.12 3.01 -14.25
C MET A 125 8.13 4.11 -14.64
N ARG A 126 8.35 5.38 -14.26
CA ARG A 126 7.43 6.52 -14.48
C ARG A 126 6.03 6.32 -13.89
N LEU A 127 5.93 5.60 -12.80
CA LEU A 127 4.67 5.42 -12.08
C LEU A 127 4.26 6.72 -11.37
N SER A 128 2.96 7.00 -11.37
CA SER A 128 2.40 8.00 -10.45
C SER A 128 2.65 7.55 -9.02
N ARG A 129 3.03 8.48 -8.14
CA ARG A 129 3.39 8.16 -6.75
C ARG A 129 2.53 8.96 -5.78
N ALA A 130 1.99 8.31 -4.79
CA ALA A 130 1.36 8.92 -3.64
C ALA A 130 1.89 8.29 -2.36
N VAL A 131 1.75 9.00 -1.24
CA VAL A 131 2.17 8.52 0.08
C VAL A 131 0.95 8.50 1.00
N PHE A 132 0.79 7.42 1.74
CA PHE A 132 -0.13 7.28 2.85
C PHE A 132 0.68 7.19 4.14
N ILE A 133 0.58 8.21 4.99
CA ILE A 133 1.20 8.23 6.31
C ILE A 133 0.28 7.45 7.25
N ASN A 134 0.74 6.28 7.70
CA ASN A 134 -0.01 5.36 8.54
C ASN A 134 0.46 5.42 10.00
N HIS A 135 -0.33 4.83 10.90
CA HIS A 135 -0.02 4.73 12.33
C HIS A 135 0.12 6.11 13.02
N ILE A 136 -0.67 7.08 12.59
CA ILE A 136 -0.68 8.42 13.17
C ILE A 136 -1.20 8.43 14.62
N ASP A 137 -1.86 7.36 15.04
CA ASP A 137 -2.37 7.10 16.39
C ASP A 137 -1.31 6.56 17.35
N ARG A 138 -0.13 6.22 16.88
CA ARG A 138 0.95 5.71 17.74
C ARG A 138 1.56 6.80 18.60
N GLU A 139 2.06 6.39 19.77
CA GLU A 139 2.88 7.24 20.61
C GLU A 139 4.10 7.78 19.83
N ASN A 140 4.39 9.07 19.96
CA ASN A 140 5.42 9.79 19.21
C ASN A 140 5.17 9.91 17.68
N ALA A 141 3.98 9.59 17.18
CA ALA A 141 3.61 9.92 15.82
C ALA A 141 3.28 11.41 15.70
N ASP A 142 3.89 12.07 14.73
CA ASP A 142 3.67 13.48 14.45
C ASP A 142 3.66 13.70 12.94
N PHE A 143 2.59 14.31 12.45
CA PHE A 143 2.39 14.49 11.00
C PHE A 143 3.43 15.42 10.38
N ASP A 144 3.77 16.53 11.06
CA ASP A 144 4.72 17.50 10.51
C ASP A 144 6.13 16.90 10.47
N THR A 145 6.51 16.15 11.49
CA THR A 145 7.77 15.39 11.52
C THR A 145 7.82 14.36 10.40
N ALA A 146 6.75 13.59 10.18
CA ALA A 146 6.67 12.61 9.09
C ALA A 146 6.79 13.29 7.72
N MET A 147 6.11 14.43 7.51
CA MET A 147 6.22 15.23 6.29
C MET A 147 7.64 15.77 6.09
N ALA A 148 8.30 16.25 7.14
CA ALA A 148 9.69 16.73 7.06
C ALA A 148 10.64 15.60 6.63
N LEU A 149 10.48 14.39 7.17
CA LEU A 149 11.26 13.21 6.78
C LEU A 149 11.02 12.82 5.32
N LEU A 150 9.77 12.86 4.86
CA LEU A 150 9.41 12.62 3.46
C LEU A 150 10.02 13.65 2.53
N HIS A 151 9.97 14.95 2.88
CA HIS A 151 10.60 16.01 2.09
C HIS A 151 12.12 15.87 2.03
N ALA A 152 12.75 15.53 3.15
CA ALA A 152 14.20 15.30 3.21
C ALA A 152 14.64 14.13 2.32
N ARG A 153 13.78 13.10 2.17
CA ARG A 153 14.10 11.89 1.43
C ARG A 153 13.71 11.95 -0.04
N PHE A 154 12.54 12.52 -0.37
CA PHE A 154 11.92 12.47 -1.70
C PHE A 154 11.74 13.85 -2.35
N GLY A 155 12.12 14.91 -1.66
CA GLY A 155 12.07 16.28 -2.16
C GLY A 155 10.79 17.03 -1.81
N SER A 156 10.87 18.35 -1.95
CA SER A 156 9.82 19.31 -1.51
C SER A 156 8.58 19.36 -2.42
N ARG A 157 8.52 18.56 -3.49
CA ARG A 157 7.35 18.49 -4.38
C ARG A 157 6.17 17.69 -3.81
N LEU A 158 6.39 16.97 -2.71
CA LEU A 158 5.31 16.30 -2.00
C LEU A 158 4.46 17.34 -1.28
N GLY A 159 3.15 17.30 -1.52
CA GLY A 159 2.18 18.15 -0.82
C GLY A 159 1.07 17.31 -0.20
N PRO A 160 0.53 17.69 0.97
CA PRO A 160 -0.57 16.98 1.58
C PRO A 160 -1.86 17.14 0.74
N VAL A 161 -2.55 16.03 0.51
CA VAL A 161 -3.89 16.01 -0.11
C VAL A 161 -4.96 16.07 0.99
N THR A 162 -4.67 15.39 2.10
CA THR A 162 -5.47 15.42 3.34
C THR A 162 -4.55 15.56 4.53
N ILE A 163 -5.05 16.16 5.59
CA ILE A 163 -4.39 16.26 6.90
C ILE A 163 -5.23 15.52 7.93
N PRO A 164 -4.60 14.87 8.94
CA PRO A 164 -5.31 14.18 10.01
C PRO A 164 -6.13 15.12 10.90
#